data_fa40cfb8d5ed2d7b8374143cc7bb1e1b
#
_entry.id   fa40cfb8d5ed2d7b8374143cc7bb1e1b
#
_cell.length_a   1.000
_cell.length_b   1.000
_cell.length_c   1.000
_cell.angle_alpha   90.00
_cell.angle_beta   90.00
_cell.angle_gamma   90.00
#
_symmetry.space_group_name_H-M   'P 1'
#
loop_
_entity.id
_entity.type
_entity.pdbx_description
1 polymer ?
#
loop_
_entity_poly.entity_id
_entity_poly.type
_entity_poly.pdbx_seq_one_letter_code
_entity_poly.pdbx_strand_id
1 'polypeptide(L)'
;MANDALDTVRKEVQGKLGKENRKFFKHSRKLLLKRENTLTEEERQACAVLLNYSENLSAAYAMKEAYFQIFESKDGPEFSKRLQKFRQATEKQDILAFRRLLRTTGRWKKELICGISTGLNNGFTEG
;
A
#
# COMPACT_ATOMS: atom_id res chain seq x y z
N MET A 1 2.09 -1.26 -8.35
CA MET A 1 0.78 -0.56 -8.29
C MET A 1 0.54 0.08 -6.93
N ALA A 2 0.46 -0.67 -5.85
CA ALA A 2 0.25 -0.07 -4.51
C ALA A 2 1.43 0.80 -4.08
N ASN A 3 2.64 0.39 -4.42
CA ASN A 3 3.84 1.18 -4.13
C ASN A 3 3.83 2.53 -4.87
N ASP A 4 3.32 2.55 -6.08
CA ASP A 4 3.19 3.80 -6.85
C ASP A 4 2.17 4.74 -6.22
N ALA A 5 1.06 4.19 -5.73
CA ALA A 5 0.04 4.98 -5.03
C ALA A 5 0.60 5.58 -3.74
N LEU A 6 1.32 4.78 -2.96
CA LEU A 6 1.97 5.26 -1.74
C LEU A 6 3.03 6.32 -2.06
N ASP A 7 3.83 6.11 -3.10
CA ASP A 7 4.86 7.07 -3.50
C ASP A 7 4.27 8.41 -3.95
N THR A 8 3.11 8.38 -4.59
CA THR A 8 2.37 9.59 -4.97
C THR A 8 2.02 10.41 -3.72
N VAL A 9 1.48 9.76 -2.70
CA VAL A 9 1.14 10.43 -1.43
C VAL A 9 2.41 10.95 -0.74
N ARG A 10 3.48 10.15 -0.73
CA ARG A 10 4.77 10.56 -0.15
C ARG A 10 5.30 11.83 -0.80
N LYS A 11 5.25 11.90 -2.13
CA LYS A 11 5.71 13.10 -2.87
C LYS A 11 4.87 14.32 -2.55
N GLU A 12 3.56 14.16 -2.42
CA GLU A 12 2.68 15.27 -2.04
C GLU A 12 3.02 15.80 -0.65
N VAL A 13 3.24 14.90 0.32
CA VAL A 13 3.62 15.28 1.68
C VAL A 13 4.99 15.96 1.68
N GLN A 14 5.97 15.39 0.97
CA GLN A 14 7.31 15.94 0.87
C GLN A 14 7.30 17.35 0.27
N GLY A 15 6.45 17.59 -0.72
CA GLY A 15 6.33 18.90 -1.38
C GLY A 15 5.83 20.00 -0.45
N LYS A 16 5.10 19.65 0.61
CA LYS A 16 4.57 20.58 1.60
C LYS A 16 5.53 20.88 2.75
N LEU A 17 6.65 20.14 2.83
CA LEU A 17 7.60 20.27 3.93
C LEU A 17 8.70 21.29 3.61
N GLY A 18 9.29 21.90 4.66
CA GLY A 18 10.46 22.76 4.53
C GLY A 18 11.70 21.95 4.16
N LYS A 19 12.78 22.65 3.77
CA LYS A 19 14.02 22.03 3.27
C LYS A 19 14.63 21.00 4.22
N GLU A 20 14.61 21.26 5.52
CA GLU A 20 15.19 20.34 6.51
C GLU A 20 14.42 19.03 6.57
N ASN A 21 13.10 19.11 6.56
CA ASN A 21 12.24 17.94 6.59
C ASN A 21 12.27 17.17 5.27
N ARG A 22 12.49 17.87 4.14
CA ARG A 22 12.66 17.22 2.83
C ARG A 22 13.86 16.28 2.81
N LYS A 23 14.97 16.67 3.42
CA LYS A 23 16.16 15.81 3.53
C LYS A 23 15.84 14.53 4.28
N PHE A 24 15.07 14.64 5.35
CA PHE A 24 14.63 13.49 6.14
C PHE A 24 13.78 12.53 5.29
N PHE A 25 12.89 13.08 4.46
CA PHE A 25 12.03 12.28 3.58
C PHE A 25 12.73 11.74 2.35
N LYS A 26 13.87 12.30 1.95
CA LYS A 26 14.57 11.91 0.72
C LYS A 26 14.92 10.41 0.69
N HIS A 27 15.30 9.85 1.83
CA HIS A 27 15.66 8.43 1.94
C HIS A 27 14.51 7.56 2.44
N SER A 28 13.34 8.15 2.66
CA SER A 28 12.18 7.44 3.19
C SER A 28 11.50 6.53 2.19
N ARG A 29 11.69 6.77 0.88
CA ARG A 29 11.01 6.00 -0.17
C ARG A 29 11.25 4.51 -0.03
N LYS A 30 12.51 4.09 0.09
CA LYS A 30 12.85 2.67 0.23
C LYS A 30 12.21 2.06 1.47
N LEU A 31 12.23 2.80 2.56
CA LEU A 31 11.68 2.35 3.83
C LEU A 31 10.17 2.15 3.75
N LEU A 32 9.45 3.12 3.20
CA LEU A 32 8.00 3.09 3.09
C LEU A 32 7.49 2.06 2.09
N LEU A 33 8.28 1.74 1.06
CA LEU A 33 7.88 0.77 0.04
C LEU A 33 8.14 -0.68 0.45
N LYS A 34 8.90 -0.92 1.52
CA LYS A 34 9.10 -2.28 2.04
C LYS A 34 7.82 -2.76 2.73
N ARG A 35 7.61 -4.09 2.66
CA ARG A 35 6.55 -4.73 3.43
C ARG A 35 6.87 -4.62 4.93
N GLU A 36 5.84 -4.35 5.72
CA GLU A 36 5.99 -4.19 7.17
C GLU A 36 6.67 -5.39 7.83
N ASN A 37 6.34 -6.60 7.38
CA ASN A 37 6.90 -7.83 7.95
C ASN A 37 8.38 -8.05 7.59
N THR A 38 8.94 -7.27 6.66
CA THR A 38 10.36 -7.34 6.29
C THR A 38 11.21 -6.28 6.97
N LEU A 39 10.60 -5.36 7.72
CA LEU A 39 11.32 -4.29 8.39
C LEU A 39 12.05 -4.80 9.63
N THR A 40 13.29 -4.34 9.81
CA THR A 40 14.01 -4.55 11.05
C THR A 40 13.42 -3.66 12.14
N GLU A 41 13.79 -3.88 13.40
CA GLU A 41 13.31 -3.05 14.52
C GLU A 41 13.68 -1.57 14.33
N GLU A 42 14.90 -1.30 13.90
CA GLU A 42 15.35 0.07 13.61
C GLU A 42 14.55 0.71 12.47
N GLU A 43 14.29 -0.07 11.42
CA GLU A 43 13.49 0.39 10.30
C GLU A 43 12.04 0.68 10.70
N ARG A 44 11.46 -0.12 11.58
CA ARG A 44 10.11 0.09 12.09
C ARG A 44 10.01 1.39 12.86
N GLN A 45 10.98 1.67 13.70
CA GLN A 45 11.03 2.92 14.48
C GLN A 45 11.14 4.12 13.55
N ALA A 46 12.04 4.06 12.57
CA ALA A 46 12.19 5.13 11.58
C ALA A 46 10.90 5.33 10.77
N CYS A 47 10.26 4.26 10.38
CA CYS A 47 8.99 4.31 9.66
C CYS A 47 7.89 4.96 10.51
N ALA A 48 7.79 4.61 11.78
CA ALA A 48 6.81 5.21 12.69
C ALA A 48 7.00 6.73 12.81
N VAL A 49 8.25 7.18 12.88
CA VAL A 49 8.55 8.62 12.91
C VAL A 49 8.08 9.31 11.64
N LEU A 50 8.36 8.70 10.47
CA LEU A 50 7.90 9.24 9.18
C LEU A 50 6.39 9.33 9.09
N LEU A 51 5.69 8.31 9.54
CA LEU A 51 4.22 8.26 9.47
C LEU A 51 3.56 9.27 10.39
N ASN A 52 4.23 9.70 11.45
CA ASN A 52 3.72 10.71 12.35
C ASN A 52 3.69 12.11 11.73
N TYR A 53 4.41 12.35 10.64
CA TYR A 53 4.39 13.65 9.96
C TYR A 53 3.09 13.94 9.22
N SER A 54 2.33 12.92 8.84
CA SER A 54 1.12 13.10 8.06
C SER A 54 0.14 11.96 8.25
N GLU A 55 -1.11 12.30 8.57
CA GLU A 55 -2.19 11.30 8.63
C GLU A 55 -2.44 10.66 7.27
N ASN A 56 -2.33 11.44 6.19
CA ASN A 56 -2.50 10.93 4.83
C ASN A 56 -1.42 9.90 4.49
N LEU A 57 -0.19 10.15 4.89
CA LEU A 57 0.90 9.21 4.66
C LEU A 57 0.72 7.94 5.46
N SER A 58 0.30 8.07 6.72
CA SER A 58 0.00 6.92 7.58
C SER A 58 -1.14 6.08 7.00
N ALA A 59 -2.21 6.72 6.57
CA ALA A 59 -3.34 6.03 5.94
C ALA A 59 -2.92 5.34 4.64
N ALA A 60 -2.11 6.00 3.82
CA ALA A 60 -1.62 5.44 2.57
C ALA A 60 -0.73 4.22 2.81
N TYR A 61 0.11 4.26 3.83
CA TYR A 61 0.95 3.13 4.21
C TYR A 61 0.11 1.92 4.63
N ALA A 62 -0.90 2.14 5.47
CA ALA A 62 -1.81 1.09 5.90
C ALA A 62 -2.58 0.49 4.71
N MET A 63 -2.99 1.32 3.77
CA MET A 63 -3.69 0.87 2.57
C MET A 63 -2.77 0.07 1.65
N LYS A 64 -1.50 0.46 1.54
CA LYS A 64 -0.51 -0.33 0.79
C LYS A 64 -0.40 -1.74 1.38
N GLU A 65 -0.27 -1.86 2.69
CA GLU A 65 -0.17 -3.16 3.36
C GLU A 65 -1.45 -3.98 3.16
N ALA A 66 -2.61 -3.36 3.29
CA ALA A 66 -3.89 -4.03 3.05
C ALA A 66 -4.00 -4.53 1.62
N TYR A 67 -3.52 -3.76 0.64
CA TYR A 67 -3.53 -4.15 -0.76
C TYR A 67 -2.68 -5.40 -1.00
N PHE A 68 -1.47 -5.43 -0.46
CA PHE A 68 -0.61 -6.62 -0.59
C PHE A 68 -1.22 -7.84 0.08
N GLN A 69 -1.91 -7.66 1.20
CA GLN A 69 -2.60 -8.76 1.88
C GLN A 69 -3.68 -9.40 1.01
N ILE A 70 -4.31 -8.64 0.12
CA ILE A 70 -5.30 -9.18 -0.82
C ILE A 70 -4.67 -10.30 -1.65
N PHE A 71 -3.45 -10.09 -2.14
CA PHE A 71 -2.74 -11.05 -2.98
C PHE A 71 -2.09 -12.19 -2.21
N GLU A 72 -2.08 -12.12 -0.88
CA GLU A 72 -1.65 -13.20 -0.01
C GLU A 72 -2.80 -14.15 0.35
N SER A 73 -3.99 -13.92 -0.20
CA SER A 73 -5.16 -14.75 0.03
C SER A 73 -4.95 -16.18 -0.50
N LYS A 74 -5.47 -17.16 0.23
CA LYS A 74 -5.33 -18.58 -0.11
C LYS A 74 -6.36 -19.04 -1.14
N ASP A 75 -7.51 -18.37 -1.19
CA ASP A 75 -8.62 -18.75 -2.06
C ASP A 75 -9.44 -17.53 -2.49
N GLY A 76 -10.42 -17.76 -3.36
CA GLY A 76 -11.30 -16.71 -3.88
C GLY A 76 -12.14 -16.01 -2.81
N PRO A 77 -12.81 -16.75 -1.91
CA PRO A 77 -13.56 -16.11 -0.82
C PRO A 77 -12.73 -15.21 0.07
N GLU A 78 -11.52 -15.63 0.43
CA GLU A 78 -10.61 -14.79 1.22
C GLU A 78 -10.18 -13.55 0.44
N PHE A 79 -9.87 -13.70 -0.84
CA PHE A 79 -9.57 -12.58 -1.73
C PHE A 79 -10.69 -11.55 -1.75
N SER A 80 -11.92 -12.00 -1.95
CA SER A 80 -13.09 -11.13 -1.99
C SER A 80 -13.32 -10.39 -0.68
N LYS A 81 -13.12 -11.07 0.45
CA LYS A 81 -13.26 -10.49 1.79
C LYS A 81 -12.23 -9.39 2.02
N ARG A 82 -10.97 -9.65 1.67
CA ARG A 82 -9.88 -8.67 1.82
C ARG A 82 -10.05 -7.49 0.87
N LEU A 83 -10.50 -7.74 -0.35
CA LEU A 83 -10.80 -6.66 -1.31
C LEU A 83 -11.92 -5.78 -0.79
N GLN A 84 -12.96 -6.35 -0.18
CA GLN A 84 -14.06 -5.59 0.41
C GLN A 84 -13.57 -4.69 1.54
N LYS A 85 -12.71 -5.19 2.41
CA LYS A 85 -12.09 -4.39 3.48
C LYS A 85 -11.26 -3.24 2.91
N PHE A 86 -10.50 -3.51 1.86
CA PHE A 86 -9.72 -2.49 1.18
C PHE A 86 -10.61 -1.42 0.57
N ARG A 87 -11.73 -1.81 -0.04
CA ARG A 87 -12.72 -0.89 -0.60
C ARG A 87 -13.29 0.04 0.47
N GLN A 88 -13.66 -0.51 1.63
CA GLN A 88 -14.17 0.27 2.75
C GLN A 88 -13.13 1.27 3.25
N ALA A 89 -11.88 0.84 3.37
CA ALA A 89 -10.78 1.73 3.78
C ALA A 89 -10.56 2.85 2.76
N THR A 90 -10.64 2.53 1.47
CA THR A 90 -10.48 3.51 0.39
C THR A 90 -11.58 4.57 0.43
N GLU A 91 -12.82 4.16 0.67
CA GLU A 91 -13.95 5.08 0.78
C GLU A 91 -13.79 6.00 2.00
N LYS A 92 -13.33 5.46 3.13
CA LYS A 92 -13.15 6.19 4.36
C LYS A 92 -12.02 7.22 4.26
N GLN A 93 -10.89 6.86 3.66
CA GLN A 93 -9.69 7.71 3.60
C GLN A 93 -9.67 8.67 2.42
N ASP A 94 -10.43 8.39 1.36
CA ASP A 94 -10.58 9.24 0.18
C ASP A 94 -9.25 9.68 -0.45
N ILE A 95 -8.33 8.74 -0.64
CA ILE A 95 -7.06 8.99 -1.32
C ILE A 95 -7.19 8.59 -2.78
N LEU A 96 -7.07 9.56 -3.69
CA LEU A 96 -7.34 9.37 -5.11
C LEU A 96 -6.48 8.25 -5.74
N ALA A 97 -5.19 8.19 -5.39
CA ALA A 97 -4.29 7.18 -5.95
C ALA A 97 -4.78 5.76 -5.63
N PHE A 98 -5.28 5.53 -4.42
CA PHE A 98 -5.81 4.23 -4.01
C PHE A 98 -7.20 3.96 -4.57
N ARG A 99 -7.99 4.99 -4.81
CA ARG A 99 -9.29 4.84 -5.52
C ARG A 99 -9.06 4.33 -6.94
N ARG A 100 -8.07 4.87 -7.64
CA ARG A 100 -7.71 4.41 -8.98
C ARG A 100 -7.23 2.97 -8.96
N LEU A 101 -6.42 2.64 -7.98
CA LEU A 101 -5.91 1.29 -7.78
C LEU A 101 -7.06 0.30 -7.54
N LEU A 102 -8.01 0.68 -6.69
CA LEU A 102 -9.20 -0.13 -6.40
C LEU A 102 -10.02 -0.40 -7.67
N ARG A 103 -10.21 0.62 -8.49
CA ARG A 103 -10.94 0.50 -9.75
C ARG A 103 -10.26 -0.48 -10.70
N THR A 104 -8.94 -0.37 -10.85
CA THR A 104 -8.15 -1.27 -11.69
C THR A 104 -8.23 -2.70 -11.18
N THR A 105 -8.06 -2.91 -9.88
CA THR A 105 -8.14 -4.23 -9.25
C THR A 105 -9.52 -4.84 -9.42
N GLY A 106 -10.57 -4.03 -9.29
CA GLY A 106 -11.95 -4.48 -9.49
C GLY A 106 -12.22 -5.00 -10.89
N ARG A 107 -11.62 -4.38 -11.92
CA ARG A 107 -11.74 -4.84 -13.29
C ARG A 107 -11.13 -6.22 -13.51
N TRP A 108 -10.04 -6.53 -12.81
CA TRP A 108 -9.29 -7.77 -12.97
C TRP A 108 -9.61 -8.80 -11.89
N LYS A 109 -10.63 -8.53 -11.04
CA LYS A 109 -10.98 -9.39 -9.90
C LYS A 109 -11.15 -10.86 -10.30
N LYS A 110 -11.89 -11.12 -11.36
CA LYS A 110 -12.20 -12.47 -11.82
C LYS A 110 -10.92 -13.23 -12.21
N GLU A 111 -10.06 -12.59 -12.99
CA GLU A 111 -8.81 -13.16 -13.44
C GLU A 111 -7.84 -13.37 -12.27
N LEU A 112 -7.81 -12.43 -11.31
CA LEU A 112 -6.95 -12.52 -10.14
C LEU A 112 -7.38 -13.68 -9.23
N ILE A 113 -8.68 -13.87 -9.04
CA ILE A 113 -9.21 -15.02 -8.26
C ILE A 113 -8.85 -16.32 -8.95
N CYS A 114 -8.97 -16.38 -10.26
CA CYS A 114 -8.60 -17.56 -11.05
C CYS A 114 -7.10 -17.87 -10.86
N GLY A 115 -6.25 -16.85 -10.90
CA GLY A 115 -4.82 -17.00 -10.66
C GLY A 115 -4.48 -17.55 -9.28
N ILE A 116 -5.17 -17.11 -8.24
CA ILE A 116 -5.01 -17.62 -6.88
C ILE A 116 -5.39 -19.10 -6.80
N SER A 117 -6.54 -19.46 -7.38
CA SER A 117 -7.05 -20.82 -7.37
C SER A 117 -6.12 -21.78 -8.11
N THR A 118 -5.41 -21.33 -9.13
CA THR A 118 -4.49 -22.15 -9.93
C THR A 118 -3.04 -22.08 -9.46
N GLY A 119 -2.75 -21.27 -8.45
CA GLY A 119 -1.39 -21.08 -7.95
C GLY A 119 -0.50 -20.19 -8.80
N LEU A 120 -1.03 -19.56 -9.84
CA LEU A 120 -0.26 -18.71 -10.76
C LEU A 120 0.00 -17.31 -10.19
N ASN A 121 -0.57 -17.02 -9.03
CA ASN A 121 -0.58 -15.68 -8.45
C ASN A 121 0.74 -15.29 -7.76
N ASN A 122 1.67 -16.20 -7.58
CA ASN A 122 2.92 -15.95 -6.86
C ASN A 122 3.74 -14.84 -7.49
N GLY A 123 3.73 -14.73 -8.80
CA GLY A 123 4.46 -13.67 -9.51
C GLY A 123 3.94 -12.27 -9.24
N PHE A 124 2.68 -12.11 -8.86
CA PHE A 124 2.10 -10.79 -8.54
C PHE A 124 2.58 -10.26 -7.19
N THR A 125 2.80 -11.15 -6.23
CA THR A 125 3.25 -10.74 -4.89
C THR A 125 4.73 -10.41 -4.84
N GLU A 126 5.51 -10.98 -5.74
CA GLU A 126 6.95 -10.76 -5.82
C GLU A 126 7.33 -9.58 -6.71
N GLY A 127 6.46 -9.24 -7.65
CA GLY A 127 6.68 -8.14 -8.57
C GLY A 127 6.39 -6.78 -7.96
#